data_077c267d016778e9564a7dec06034e49
#
_entry.id   077c267d016778e9564a7dec06034e49
#
_cell.length_a   1.000
_cell.length_b   1.000
_cell.length_c   1.000
_cell.angle_alpha   90.00
_cell.angle_beta   90.00
_cell.angle_gamma   90.00
#
_symmetry.space_group_name_H-M   'P 1'
#
loop_
_entity.id
_entity.type
_entity.pdbx_description
1 polymer ?
#
loop_
_entity_poly.entity_id
_entity_poly.type
_entity_poly.pdbx_seq_one_letter_code
_entity_poly.pdbx_strand_id
1 'polypeptide(L)'
;MEKQKHKRSSFSGKLGFVLAAAGASVGLGNIWRFPYLAAKYGGGIFLLIYIILALTFGYTMITAETAIGRMTQKSPVGAYRSFGKSKWLTLGGWINAVIPILIVPYYSVIGGWVIKYLYEYILSNGEQLASDGYFTDFISSGGSAEICFLIFTAFTVAVIFGGVRNGIERVSKFMMPVLVILSIMITAYSVTMPGALEGVKYFLIPNFSNFSWMTVVSAMGQMFYSLSIAMGILITFGSYMKKDVSIEKSTTNVEIFDTGIAIMAGLMIIPAVFAFSGGDPDTLQAGPSLMFITLSKVFSGLSAGTFVGILFFFLVLCAALTSSIALTESAVSTFQDQLGWGRKKSTVIVTVIMIALGTLSCLGYGPLGFAQILGMQLLDFFDFLTNSVMMPIAAIATCLLVSRVVGVKKIEEEMTAENGTFKRKKIFNFMIKYLCPVFAAIILISSVANAFGIIKM
;
A
#
# COMPACT_ATOMS: atom_id res chain seq x y z
N MET A 1 39.79 -8.57 -12.09
CA MET A 1 38.87 -7.43 -12.31
C MET A 1 38.11 -7.17 -11.02
N GLU A 2 38.52 -6.17 -10.24
CA GLU A 2 37.77 -5.72 -9.07
C GLU A 2 36.41 -5.21 -9.53
N LYS A 3 35.31 -5.87 -9.06
CA LYS A 3 33.97 -5.33 -9.24
C LYS A 3 33.92 -3.98 -8.53
N GLN A 4 33.88 -2.88 -9.28
CA GLN A 4 33.58 -1.56 -8.72
C GLN A 4 32.32 -1.72 -7.84
N LYS A 5 32.50 -1.57 -6.53
CA LYS A 5 31.38 -1.47 -5.59
C LYS A 5 30.57 -0.23 -5.97
N HIS A 6 29.49 -0.42 -6.71
CA HIS A 6 28.55 0.68 -6.94
C HIS A 6 28.11 1.23 -5.58
N LYS A 7 28.45 2.47 -5.32
CA LYS A 7 28.04 3.17 -4.09
C LYS A 7 26.53 3.16 -4.04
N ARG A 8 25.97 2.58 -2.97
CA ARG A 8 24.51 2.52 -2.77
C ARG A 8 23.92 3.92 -2.81
N SER A 9 22.80 4.13 -3.52
CA SER A 9 22.05 5.37 -3.48
C SER A 9 21.58 5.68 -2.06
N SER A 10 21.43 6.95 -1.69
CA SER A 10 20.95 7.34 -0.36
C SER A 10 19.99 8.51 -0.44
N PHE A 11 19.01 8.54 0.46
CA PHE A 11 18.17 9.71 0.71
C PHE A 11 19.02 10.89 1.23
N SER A 12 18.53 12.12 1.03
CA SER A 12 19.25 13.32 1.50
C SER A 12 19.32 13.38 3.03
N GLY A 13 18.31 12.85 3.73
CA GLY A 13 18.21 12.83 5.18
C GLY A 13 16.89 12.22 5.66
N LYS A 14 16.53 12.48 6.93
CA LYS A 14 15.33 11.95 7.59
C LYS A 14 14.05 12.26 6.80
N LEU A 15 13.86 13.52 6.39
CA LEU A 15 12.63 13.93 5.68
C LEU A 15 12.46 13.21 4.35
N GLY A 16 13.56 13.02 3.59
CA GLY A 16 13.54 12.28 2.34
C GLY A 16 13.08 10.82 2.51
N PHE A 17 13.63 10.13 3.52
CA PHE A 17 13.21 8.77 3.84
C PHE A 17 11.75 8.72 4.30
N VAL A 18 11.36 9.59 5.26
CA VAL A 18 10.01 9.57 5.84
C VAL A 18 8.94 9.81 4.77
N LEU A 19 9.11 10.83 3.91
CA LEU A 19 8.12 11.14 2.88
C LEU A 19 8.07 10.08 1.77
N ALA A 20 9.21 9.47 1.42
CA ALA A 20 9.23 8.37 0.47
C ALA A 20 8.58 7.10 1.05
N ALA A 21 8.90 6.73 2.30
CA ALA A 21 8.32 5.56 2.95
C ALA A 21 6.82 5.75 3.30
N ALA A 22 6.44 6.96 3.76
CA ALA A 22 5.02 7.30 3.94
C ALA A 22 4.26 7.28 2.62
N GLY A 23 4.84 7.80 1.52
CA GLY A 23 4.23 7.73 0.20
C GLY A 23 4.15 6.30 -0.35
N ALA A 24 5.04 5.40 0.08
CA ALA A 24 4.93 3.98 -0.22
C ALA A 24 3.75 3.33 0.52
N SER A 25 3.55 3.71 1.80
CA SER A 25 2.50 3.15 2.65
C SER A 25 1.13 3.76 2.33
N VAL A 26 1.04 5.09 2.17
CA VAL A 26 -0.20 5.76 1.81
C VAL A 26 -0.54 5.49 0.34
N GLY A 27 -1.48 4.59 0.10
CA GLY A 27 -1.86 4.14 -1.22
C GLY A 27 -3.36 3.95 -1.38
N LEU A 28 -3.73 3.23 -2.42
CA LEU A 28 -5.12 2.89 -2.71
C LEU A 28 -5.79 2.16 -1.55
N GLY A 29 -5.04 1.36 -0.79
CA GLY A 29 -5.55 0.63 0.37
C GLY A 29 -6.09 1.50 1.50
N ASN A 30 -5.50 2.70 1.72
CA ASN A 30 -6.00 3.65 2.71
C ASN A 30 -7.28 4.32 2.23
N ILE A 31 -7.42 4.55 0.90
CA ILE A 31 -8.50 5.37 0.37
C ILE A 31 -9.77 4.55 0.11
N TRP A 32 -9.67 3.32 -0.41
CA TRP A 32 -10.90 2.54 -0.64
C TRP A 32 -11.10 1.38 0.32
N ARG A 33 -10.02 0.59 0.58
CA ARG A 33 -10.16 -0.65 1.36
C ARG A 33 -10.41 -0.37 2.83
N PHE A 34 -9.70 0.59 3.40
CA PHE A 34 -9.86 0.95 4.80
C PHE A 34 -11.27 1.46 5.13
N PRO A 35 -11.86 2.46 4.39
CA PRO A 35 -13.21 2.93 4.69
C PRO A 35 -14.27 1.83 4.53
N TYR A 36 -14.15 1.00 3.51
CA TYR A 36 -15.05 -0.14 3.32
C TYR A 36 -14.99 -1.11 4.49
N LEU A 37 -13.80 -1.54 4.89
CA LEU A 37 -13.64 -2.48 6.01
C LEU A 37 -14.08 -1.84 7.34
N ALA A 38 -13.79 -0.57 7.55
CA ALA A 38 -14.25 0.14 8.74
C ALA A 38 -15.78 0.17 8.81
N ALA A 39 -16.47 0.49 7.71
CA ALA A 39 -17.91 0.49 7.68
C ALA A 39 -18.51 -0.91 7.87
N LYS A 40 -17.97 -1.91 7.19
CA LYS A 40 -18.49 -3.29 7.27
C LYS A 40 -18.26 -3.95 8.63
N TYR A 41 -17.15 -3.64 9.30
CA TYR A 41 -16.73 -4.34 10.53
C TYR A 41 -16.83 -3.48 11.78
N GLY A 42 -17.82 -2.59 11.85
CA GLY A 42 -18.27 -1.95 13.07
C GLY A 42 -17.75 -0.54 13.34
N GLY A 43 -17.29 0.18 12.33
CA GLY A 43 -16.95 1.60 12.41
C GLY A 43 -15.86 1.89 13.44
N GLY A 44 -16.23 2.59 14.51
CA GLY A 44 -15.29 3.03 15.56
C GLY A 44 -14.58 1.89 16.30
N ILE A 45 -15.19 0.71 16.44
CA ILE A 45 -14.49 -0.45 17.05
C ILE A 45 -13.42 -1.01 16.12
N PHE A 46 -13.66 -1.02 14.79
CA PHE A 46 -12.64 -1.36 13.81
C PHE A 46 -11.48 -0.37 13.86
N LEU A 47 -11.77 0.94 13.91
CA LEU A 47 -10.77 1.99 14.02
C LEU A 47 -9.91 1.84 15.27
N LEU A 48 -10.52 1.56 16.42
CA LEU A 48 -9.81 1.36 17.68
C LEU A 48 -8.82 0.19 17.58
N ILE A 49 -9.28 -0.96 17.06
CA ILE A 49 -8.43 -2.14 16.86
C ILE A 49 -7.31 -1.84 15.87
N TYR A 50 -7.62 -1.14 14.76
CA TYR A 50 -6.64 -0.74 13.76
C TYR A 50 -5.53 0.13 14.36
N ILE A 51 -5.87 1.13 15.18
CA ILE A 51 -4.88 1.99 15.87
C ILE A 51 -4.00 1.15 16.82
N ILE A 52 -4.57 0.24 17.59
CA ILE A 52 -3.80 -0.65 18.48
C ILE A 52 -2.81 -1.50 17.65
N LEU A 53 -3.25 -2.04 16.52
CA LEU A 53 -2.41 -2.82 15.61
C LEU A 53 -1.33 -1.96 14.94
N ALA A 54 -1.62 -0.71 14.58
CA ALA A 54 -0.61 0.21 14.05
C ALA A 54 0.52 0.43 15.05
N LEU A 55 0.15 0.75 16.31
CA LEU A 55 1.09 1.04 17.40
C LEU A 55 1.94 -0.18 17.84
N THR A 56 1.50 -1.38 17.54
CA THR A 56 2.13 -2.64 17.97
C THR A 56 2.71 -3.42 16.80
N PHE A 57 1.87 -4.05 16.01
CA PHE A 57 2.24 -4.88 14.87
C PHE A 57 2.89 -4.07 13.74
N GLY A 58 2.24 -2.99 13.32
CA GLY A 58 2.71 -2.10 12.25
C GLY A 58 4.08 -1.53 12.57
N TYR A 59 4.19 -0.87 13.73
CA TYR A 59 5.47 -0.34 14.22
C TYR A 59 6.58 -1.38 14.22
N THR A 60 6.28 -2.59 14.72
CA THR A 60 7.27 -3.68 14.83
C THR A 60 7.80 -4.11 13.46
N MET A 61 6.91 -4.32 12.51
CA MET A 61 7.30 -4.79 11.17
C MET A 61 8.02 -3.71 10.37
N ILE A 62 7.54 -2.46 10.36
CA ILE A 62 8.23 -1.34 9.71
C ILE A 62 9.64 -1.18 10.27
N THR A 63 9.78 -1.22 11.59
CA THR A 63 11.08 -1.10 12.26
C THR A 63 12.01 -2.26 11.90
N ALA A 64 11.52 -3.49 11.91
CA ALA A 64 12.31 -4.68 11.60
C ALA A 64 12.87 -4.62 10.16
N GLU A 65 12.02 -4.36 9.17
CA GLU A 65 12.41 -4.32 7.77
C GLU A 65 13.36 -3.15 7.46
N THR A 66 13.06 -1.95 8.00
CA THR A 66 13.92 -0.79 7.86
C THR A 66 15.30 -1.02 8.47
N ALA A 67 15.37 -1.63 9.66
CA ALA A 67 16.63 -1.95 10.32
C ALA A 67 17.45 -2.97 9.51
N ILE A 68 16.83 -4.05 9.03
CA ILE A 68 17.48 -5.04 8.16
C ILE A 68 18.05 -4.35 6.90
N GLY A 69 17.28 -3.50 6.25
CA GLY A 69 17.71 -2.74 5.08
C GLY A 69 18.91 -1.85 5.39
N ARG A 70 18.88 -1.07 6.48
CA ARG A 70 19.96 -0.15 6.87
C ARG A 70 21.23 -0.89 7.30
N MET A 71 21.10 -2.00 8.02
CA MET A 71 22.24 -2.83 8.43
C MET A 71 23.00 -3.40 7.24
N THR A 72 22.26 -3.86 6.22
CA THR A 72 22.84 -4.63 5.12
C THR A 72 23.19 -3.79 3.91
N GLN A 73 22.55 -2.63 3.73
CA GLN A 73 22.69 -1.78 2.55
C GLN A 73 22.41 -2.53 1.24
N LYS A 74 21.43 -3.47 1.26
CA LYS A 74 21.08 -4.33 0.12
C LYS A 74 19.57 -4.43 -0.05
N SER A 75 19.16 -4.83 -1.26
CA SER A 75 17.79 -5.25 -1.55
C SER A 75 17.41 -6.54 -0.80
N PRO A 76 16.13 -6.93 -0.74
CA PRO A 76 15.66 -8.01 0.12
C PRO A 76 16.47 -9.31 0.03
N VAL A 77 16.74 -9.81 -1.17
CA VAL A 77 17.51 -11.07 -1.36
C VAL A 77 18.92 -10.95 -0.78
N GLY A 78 19.59 -9.84 -1.09
CA GLY A 78 20.94 -9.56 -0.60
C GLY A 78 20.96 -9.35 0.92
N ALA A 79 19.93 -8.71 1.46
CA ALA A 79 19.77 -8.48 2.89
C ALA A 79 19.67 -9.78 3.66
N TYR A 80 18.79 -10.68 3.25
CA TYR A 80 18.64 -11.99 3.88
C TYR A 80 19.92 -12.84 3.81
N ARG A 81 20.58 -12.89 2.65
CA ARG A 81 21.85 -13.61 2.45
C ARG A 81 23.00 -13.07 3.27
N SER A 82 22.94 -11.82 3.72
CA SER A 82 23.98 -11.22 4.56
C SER A 82 24.06 -11.87 5.95
N PHE A 83 23.02 -12.54 6.41
CA PHE A 83 22.94 -13.18 7.73
C PHE A 83 23.17 -14.70 7.71
N GLY A 84 23.38 -15.30 6.54
CA GLY A 84 23.67 -16.72 6.41
C GLY A 84 23.54 -17.27 5.02
N LYS A 85 24.06 -18.49 4.81
CA LYS A 85 24.04 -19.19 3.50
C LYS A 85 22.90 -20.19 3.35
N SER A 86 21.94 -20.23 4.28
CA SER A 86 20.82 -21.17 4.24
C SER A 86 19.92 -20.91 3.01
N LYS A 87 19.44 -21.98 2.38
CA LYS A 87 18.48 -21.92 1.27
C LYS A 87 17.16 -21.26 1.70
N TRP A 88 16.74 -21.47 2.97
CA TRP A 88 15.52 -20.86 3.52
C TRP A 88 15.62 -19.35 3.65
N LEU A 89 16.79 -18.82 4.03
CA LEU A 89 17.04 -17.38 4.05
C LEU A 89 16.97 -16.79 2.62
N THR A 90 17.59 -17.48 1.68
CA THR A 90 17.53 -17.06 0.28
C THR A 90 16.09 -17.05 -0.24
N LEU A 91 15.28 -18.08 0.10
CA LEU A 91 13.88 -18.17 -0.29
C LEU A 91 13.06 -17.02 0.33
N GLY A 92 13.20 -16.74 1.63
CA GLY A 92 12.53 -15.61 2.28
C GLY A 92 12.87 -14.27 1.64
N GLY A 93 14.14 -14.05 1.26
CA GLY A 93 14.56 -12.87 0.52
C GLY A 93 13.94 -12.78 -0.88
N TRP A 94 13.83 -13.90 -1.61
CA TRP A 94 13.19 -13.94 -2.92
C TRP A 94 11.68 -13.72 -2.86
N ILE A 95 10.98 -14.27 -1.88
CA ILE A 95 9.54 -14.02 -1.70
C ILE A 95 9.31 -12.51 -1.54
N ASN A 96 10.05 -11.85 -0.62
CA ASN A 96 9.98 -10.40 -0.45
C ASN A 96 10.32 -9.60 -1.73
N ALA A 97 11.20 -10.10 -2.57
CA ALA A 97 11.65 -9.43 -3.80
C ALA A 97 10.68 -9.62 -4.97
N VAL A 98 9.99 -10.76 -5.06
CA VAL A 98 9.05 -11.08 -6.14
C VAL A 98 7.71 -10.38 -5.95
N ILE A 99 7.27 -10.19 -4.71
CA ILE A 99 6.00 -9.53 -4.40
C ILE A 99 5.84 -8.19 -5.14
N PRO A 100 6.75 -7.20 -5.04
CA PRO A 100 6.57 -5.93 -5.73
C PRO A 100 6.63 -6.08 -7.26
N ILE A 101 7.34 -7.08 -7.79
CA ILE A 101 7.39 -7.37 -9.24
C ILE A 101 6.01 -7.82 -9.74
N LEU A 102 5.25 -8.55 -8.93
CA LEU A 102 3.91 -9.01 -9.27
C LEU A 102 2.82 -7.98 -8.97
N ILE A 103 2.99 -7.15 -7.93
CA ILE A 103 1.99 -6.13 -7.55
C ILE A 103 2.00 -4.97 -8.53
N VAL A 104 3.17 -4.42 -8.88
CA VAL A 104 3.24 -3.18 -9.65
C VAL A 104 2.53 -3.24 -11.02
N PRO A 105 2.50 -4.37 -11.75
CA PRO A 105 1.75 -4.49 -12.98
C PRO A 105 0.25 -4.21 -12.81
N TYR A 106 -0.44 -4.99 -11.98
CA TYR A 106 -1.88 -4.82 -11.78
C TYR A 106 -2.23 -3.55 -11.02
N TYR A 107 -1.39 -3.10 -10.10
CA TYR A 107 -1.55 -1.83 -9.41
C TYR A 107 -1.52 -0.64 -10.37
N SER A 108 -0.68 -0.71 -11.40
CA SER A 108 -0.60 0.32 -12.45
C SER A 108 -1.83 0.33 -13.36
N VAL A 109 -2.51 -0.80 -13.55
CA VAL A 109 -3.82 -0.86 -14.25
C VAL A 109 -4.85 -0.05 -13.46
N ILE A 110 -4.93 -0.27 -12.16
CA ILE A 110 -5.85 0.48 -11.29
C ILE A 110 -5.48 1.98 -11.28
N GLY A 111 -4.18 2.31 -11.27
CA GLY A 111 -3.70 3.69 -11.44
C GLY A 111 -4.14 4.32 -12.77
N GLY A 112 -4.20 3.53 -13.84
CA GLY A 112 -4.77 3.92 -15.13
C GLY A 112 -6.27 4.26 -15.03
N TRP A 113 -7.06 3.47 -14.29
CA TRP A 113 -8.47 3.77 -14.03
C TRP A 113 -8.65 5.12 -13.32
N VAL A 114 -7.76 5.43 -12.38
CA VAL A 114 -7.76 6.73 -11.69
C VAL A 114 -7.50 7.88 -12.67
N ILE A 115 -6.55 7.72 -13.61
CA ILE A 115 -6.29 8.71 -14.66
C ILE A 115 -7.55 8.94 -15.52
N LYS A 116 -8.25 7.87 -15.93
CA LYS A 116 -9.48 7.96 -16.71
C LYS A 116 -10.54 8.79 -15.99
N TYR A 117 -10.80 8.48 -14.72
CA TYR A 117 -11.81 9.17 -13.94
C TYR A 117 -11.43 10.64 -13.68
N LEU A 118 -10.17 10.93 -13.35
CA LEU A 118 -9.69 12.32 -13.23
C LEU A 118 -9.89 13.10 -14.52
N TYR A 119 -9.55 12.52 -15.66
CA TYR A 119 -9.72 13.13 -16.97
C TYR A 119 -11.20 13.46 -17.27
N GLU A 120 -12.10 12.52 -17.02
CA GLU A 120 -13.54 12.75 -17.24
C GLU A 120 -14.11 13.82 -16.30
N TYR A 121 -13.70 13.87 -15.03
CA TYR A 121 -14.11 14.95 -14.14
C TYR A 121 -13.60 16.32 -14.60
N ILE A 122 -12.38 16.42 -15.14
CA ILE A 122 -11.83 17.66 -15.71
C ILE A 122 -12.66 18.11 -16.93
N LEU A 123 -13.17 17.18 -17.72
CA LEU A 123 -14.06 17.45 -18.85
C LEU A 123 -15.53 17.69 -18.43
N SER A 124 -15.83 17.73 -17.14
CA SER A 124 -17.18 17.89 -16.58
C SER A 124 -18.16 16.76 -16.93
N ASN A 125 -17.66 15.55 -17.21
CA ASN A 125 -18.45 14.36 -17.52
C ASN A 125 -18.85 13.57 -16.26
N GLY A 126 -18.91 14.18 -15.08
CA GLY A 126 -19.18 13.52 -13.80
C GLY A 126 -20.49 12.73 -13.75
N GLU A 127 -21.54 13.22 -14.42
CA GLU A 127 -22.82 12.51 -14.51
C GLU A 127 -22.70 11.17 -15.27
N GLN A 128 -21.89 11.12 -16.33
CA GLN A 128 -21.65 9.88 -17.08
C GLN A 128 -20.92 8.84 -16.22
N LEU A 129 -20.00 9.28 -15.37
CA LEU A 129 -19.26 8.40 -14.45
C LEU A 129 -20.18 7.76 -13.40
N ALA A 130 -21.27 8.43 -13.05
CA ALA A 130 -22.28 7.93 -12.10
C ALA A 130 -23.30 6.96 -12.73
N SER A 131 -23.30 6.82 -14.06
CA SER A 131 -24.24 5.92 -14.77
C SER A 131 -23.91 4.46 -14.49
N ASP A 132 -24.96 3.63 -14.42
CA ASP A 132 -24.81 2.19 -14.24
C ASP A 132 -24.08 1.59 -15.45
N GLY A 133 -23.08 0.76 -15.15
CA GLY A 133 -22.30 0.07 -16.18
C GLY A 133 -21.06 0.81 -16.68
N TYR A 134 -20.95 2.14 -16.52
CA TYR A 134 -19.83 2.91 -17.06
C TYR A 134 -18.46 2.33 -16.69
N PHE A 135 -18.25 2.01 -15.39
CA PHE A 135 -16.99 1.43 -14.93
C PHE A 135 -16.74 0.06 -15.56
N THR A 136 -17.76 -0.80 -15.59
CA THR A 136 -17.67 -2.15 -16.17
C THR A 136 -17.36 -2.08 -17.67
N ASP A 137 -18.04 -1.21 -18.40
CA ASP A 137 -17.83 -1.01 -19.85
C ASP A 137 -16.42 -0.46 -20.12
N PHE A 138 -15.94 0.47 -19.29
CA PHE A 138 -14.60 1.01 -19.41
C PHE A 138 -13.52 -0.05 -19.20
N ILE A 139 -13.58 -0.83 -18.12
CA ILE A 139 -12.56 -1.86 -17.84
C ILE A 139 -12.60 -3.02 -18.85
N SER A 140 -13.78 -3.28 -19.44
CA SER A 140 -13.96 -4.29 -20.46
C SER A 140 -13.57 -3.85 -21.86
N SER A 141 -13.45 -2.54 -22.11
CA SER A 141 -13.16 -1.96 -23.45
C SER A 141 -11.79 -2.35 -24.02
N GLY A 142 -10.88 -2.85 -23.16
CA GLY A 142 -9.50 -3.20 -23.55
C GLY A 142 -8.65 -1.99 -23.95
N GLY A 143 -8.98 -1.31 -25.05
CA GLY A 143 -8.13 -0.26 -25.61
C GLY A 143 -8.03 1.00 -24.73
N SER A 144 -9.14 1.54 -24.24
CA SER A 144 -9.14 2.75 -23.40
C SER A 144 -8.47 2.50 -22.04
N ALA A 145 -8.76 1.35 -21.43
CA ALA A 145 -8.14 0.96 -20.16
C ALA A 145 -6.62 0.76 -20.33
N GLU A 146 -6.19 0.12 -21.42
CA GLU A 146 -4.77 -0.10 -21.73
C GLU A 146 -4.00 1.21 -21.92
N ILE A 147 -4.56 2.18 -22.67
CA ILE A 147 -3.92 3.48 -22.85
C ILE A 147 -3.72 4.19 -21.52
N CYS A 148 -4.73 4.21 -20.65
CA CYS A 148 -4.63 4.82 -19.31
C CYS A 148 -3.60 4.12 -18.44
N PHE A 149 -3.54 2.79 -18.48
CA PHE A 149 -2.53 1.98 -17.80
C PHE A 149 -1.10 2.33 -18.28
N LEU A 150 -0.89 2.43 -19.59
CA LEU A 150 0.41 2.79 -20.16
C LEU A 150 0.84 4.20 -19.77
N ILE A 151 -0.08 5.17 -19.74
CA ILE A 151 0.18 6.54 -19.28
C ILE A 151 0.63 6.53 -17.81
N PHE A 152 -0.09 5.82 -16.93
CA PHE A 152 0.28 5.72 -15.51
C PHE A 152 1.65 5.06 -15.33
N THR A 153 1.91 3.97 -16.08
CA THR A 153 3.20 3.28 -16.10
C THR A 153 4.33 4.22 -16.54
N ALA A 154 4.10 5.03 -17.58
CA ALA A 154 5.09 6.00 -18.07
C ALA A 154 5.46 7.04 -17.01
N PHE A 155 4.49 7.57 -16.25
CA PHE A 155 4.76 8.49 -15.13
C PHE A 155 5.61 7.82 -14.04
N THR A 156 5.25 6.60 -13.62
CA THR A 156 6.01 5.83 -12.62
C THR A 156 7.47 5.63 -13.08
N VAL A 157 7.65 5.15 -14.31
CA VAL A 157 8.96 4.83 -14.87
C VAL A 157 9.83 6.07 -15.06
N ALA A 158 9.24 7.20 -15.47
CA ALA A 158 9.97 8.47 -15.61
C ALA A 158 10.60 8.90 -14.27
N VAL A 159 9.88 8.75 -13.16
CA VAL A 159 10.40 9.04 -11.82
C VAL A 159 11.53 8.07 -11.43
N ILE A 160 11.38 6.79 -11.74
CA ILE A 160 12.40 5.77 -11.44
C ILE A 160 13.70 6.04 -12.20
N PHE A 161 13.66 6.49 -13.45
CA PHE A 161 14.86 6.90 -14.19
C PHE A 161 15.59 8.07 -13.52
N GLY A 162 14.89 8.97 -12.82
CA GLY A 162 15.47 10.05 -12.03
C GLY A 162 16.28 9.58 -10.79
N GLY A 163 16.15 8.32 -10.40
CA GLY A 163 16.87 7.74 -9.26
C GLY A 163 16.25 8.06 -7.91
N VAL A 164 16.94 7.64 -6.84
CA VAL A 164 16.40 7.74 -5.47
C VAL A 164 16.25 9.20 -5.05
N ARG A 165 17.30 10.02 -5.21
CA ARG A 165 17.32 11.39 -4.70
C ARG A 165 16.58 12.38 -5.59
N ASN A 166 16.84 12.35 -6.90
CA ASN A 166 16.28 13.33 -7.86
C ASN A 166 14.91 12.92 -8.42
N GLY A 167 14.58 11.62 -8.36
CA GLY A 167 13.29 11.08 -8.75
C GLY A 167 12.39 10.88 -7.53
N ILE A 168 12.57 9.76 -6.83
CA ILE A 168 11.68 9.29 -5.75
C ILE A 168 11.52 10.34 -4.64
N GLU A 169 12.63 10.77 -4.04
CA GLU A 169 12.59 11.72 -2.92
C GLU A 169 11.98 13.07 -3.32
N ARG A 170 12.36 13.58 -4.50
CA ARG A 170 11.84 14.87 -4.99
C ARG A 170 10.35 14.84 -5.24
N VAL A 171 9.86 13.77 -5.87
CA VAL A 171 8.44 13.57 -6.15
C VAL A 171 7.66 13.38 -4.86
N SER A 172 8.14 12.54 -3.93
CA SER A 172 7.49 12.34 -2.64
C SER A 172 7.43 13.61 -1.80
N LYS A 173 8.47 14.45 -1.82
CA LYS A 173 8.47 15.77 -1.14
C LYS A 173 7.42 16.73 -1.66
N PHE A 174 7.02 16.61 -2.92
CA PHE A 174 5.94 17.41 -3.50
C PHE A 174 4.58 16.76 -3.29
N MET A 175 4.45 15.48 -3.61
CA MET A 175 3.14 14.79 -3.64
C MET A 175 2.57 14.56 -2.23
N MET A 176 3.40 14.25 -1.22
CA MET A 176 2.90 13.97 0.12
C MET A 176 2.22 15.18 0.80
N PRO A 177 2.81 16.41 0.80
CA PRO A 177 2.10 17.58 1.30
C PRO A 177 0.80 17.88 0.53
N VAL A 178 0.81 17.75 -0.81
CA VAL A 178 -0.39 17.94 -1.63
C VAL A 178 -1.48 16.95 -1.22
N LEU A 179 -1.13 15.66 -1.07
CA LEU A 179 -2.06 14.62 -0.63
C LEU A 179 -2.67 14.93 0.74
N VAL A 180 -1.87 15.38 1.71
CA VAL A 180 -2.35 15.76 3.05
C VAL A 180 -3.31 16.94 2.98
N ILE A 181 -2.98 17.99 2.22
CA ILE A 181 -3.84 19.17 2.06
C ILE A 181 -5.17 18.77 1.40
N LEU A 182 -5.14 18.00 0.33
CA LEU A 182 -6.35 17.51 -0.35
C LEU A 182 -7.20 16.64 0.58
N SER A 183 -6.56 15.75 1.35
CA SER A 183 -7.27 14.92 2.33
C SER A 183 -8.00 15.77 3.37
N ILE A 184 -7.36 16.81 3.91
CA ILE A 184 -7.98 17.75 4.86
C ILE A 184 -9.16 18.48 4.22
N MET A 185 -8.97 19.01 3.00
CA MET A 185 -10.02 19.77 2.31
C MET A 185 -11.27 18.90 2.04
N ILE A 186 -11.08 17.70 1.49
CA ILE A 186 -12.20 16.82 1.17
C ILE A 186 -12.85 16.28 2.45
N THR A 187 -12.07 15.95 3.49
CA THR A 187 -12.61 15.55 4.78
C THR A 187 -13.46 16.66 5.40
N ALA A 188 -12.96 17.90 5.42
CA ALA A 188 -13.71 19.04 5.94
C ALA A 188 -15.03 19.25 5.19
N TYR A 189 -15.01 19.10 3.87
CA TYR A 189 -16.23 19.16 3.06
C TYR A 189 -17.20 18.02 3.42
N SER A 190 -16.73 16.78 3.47
CA SER A 190 -17.54 15.59 3.72
C SER A 190 -18.25 15.65 5.09
N VAL A 191 -17.55 16.03 6.15
CA VAL A 191 -18.13 16.06 7.51
C VAL A 191 -19.13 17.20 7.73
N THR A 192 -19.12 18.21 6.85
CA THR A 192 -20.07 19.34 6.90
C THR A 192 -21.33 19.10 6.04
N MET A 193 -21.42 17.99 5.33
CA MET A 193 -22.61 17.66 4.53
C MET A 193 -23.82 17.38 5.43
N PRO A 194 -25.05 17.81 5.00
CA PRO A 194 -26.26 17.43 5.70
C PRO A 194 -26.40 15.91 5.81
N GLY A 195 -26.63 15.40 7.03
CA GLY A 195 -26.72 13.95 7.30
C GLY A 195 -25.37 13.23 7.56
N ALA A 196 -24.24 13.89 7.35
CA ALA A 196 -22.91 13.30 7.55
C ALA A 196 -22.59 12.95 9.01
N LEU A 197 -23.22 13.64 9.98
CA LEU A 197 -22.90 13.51 11.40
C LEU A 197 -23.06 12.09 11.94
N GLU A 198 -24.07 11.34 11.45
CA GLU A 198 -24.27 9.94 11.84
C GLU A 198 -23.11 9.04 11.34
N GLY A 199 -22.60 9.28 10.13
CA GLY A 199 -21.42 8.60 9.60
C GLY A 199 -20.15 8.94 10.40
N VAL A 200 -19.98 10.21 10.83
CA VAL A 200 -18.87 10.63 11.69
C VAL A 200 -18.93 9.91 13.03
N LYS A 201 -20.11 9.88 13.69
CA LYS A 201 -20.31 9.17 14.96
C LYS A 201 -20.05 7.66 14.79
N TYR A 202 -20.61 7.05 13.76
CA TYR A 202 -20.41 5.64 13.45
C TYR A 202 -18.93 5.28 13.32
N PHE A 203 -18.16 6.12 12.63
CA PHE A 203 -16.75 5.86 12.37
C PHE A 203 -15.83 6.16 13.55
N LEU A 204 -16.11 7.21 14.35
CA LEU A 204 -15.20 7.63 15.42
C LEU A 204 -15.54 7.05 16.79
N ILE A 205 -16.82 6.73 17.07
CA ILE A 205 -17.26 6.27 18.40
C ILE A 205 -17.24 4.74 18.43
N PRO A 206 -16.37 4.12 19.26
CA PRO A 206 -16.34 2.67 19.39
C PRO A 206 -17.63 2.13 19.99
N ASN A 207 -18.35 1.30 19.24
CA ASN A 207 -19.50 0.56 19.74
C ASN A 207 -19.14 -0.92 19.89
N PHE A 208 -18.97 -1.37 21.12
CA PHE A 208 -18.57 -2.74 21.42
C PHE A 208 -19.63 -3.79 21.06
N SER A 209 -20.89 -3.41 20.86
CA SER A 209 -21.91 -4.32 20.37
C SER A 209 -21.67 -4.77 18.92
N ASN A 210 -20.93 -3.97 18.15
CA ASN A 210 -20.53 -4.27 16.77
C ASN A 210 -19.22 -5.07 16.69
N PHE A 211 -18.65 -5.47 17.83
CA PHE A 211 -17.42 -6.26 17.86
C PHE A 211 -17.66 -7.68 17.34
N SER A 212 -16.78 -8.12 16.47
CA SER A 212 -16.67 -9.51 16.03
C SER A 212 -15.21 -9.93 15.90
N TRP A 213 -14.92 -11.22 15.93
CA TRP A 213 -13.58 -11.71 15.64
C TRP A 213 -13.13 -11.35 14.21
N MET A 214 -14.09 -11.21 13.28
CA MET A 214 -13.81 -10.75 11.92
C MET A 214 -13.35 -9.29 11.88
N THR A 215 -13.80 -8.44 12.82
CA THR A 215 -13.29 -7.07 12.99
C THR A 215 -11.78 -7.08 13.22
N VAL A 216 -11.30 -7.97 14.11
CA VAL A 216 -9.86 -8.11 14.42
C VAL A 216 -9.08 -8.63 13.19
N VAL A 217 -9.57 -9.70 12.54
CA VAL A 217 -8.92 -10.31 11.39
C VAL A 217 -8.84 -9.32 10.21
N SER A 218 -9.94 -8.60 9.96
CA SER A 218 -10.01 -7.62 8.89
C SER A 218 -9.11 -6.41 9.16
N ALA A 219 -9.05 -5.94 10.42
CA ALA A 219 -8.13 -4.86 10.82
C ALA A 219 -6.67 -5.29 10.70
N MET A 220 -6.31 -6.54 11.06
CA MET A 220 -4.97 -7.09 10.85
C MET A 220 -4.61 -7.13 9.37
N GLY A 221 -5.50 -7.65 8.53
CA GLY A 221 -5.30 -7.71 7.08
C GLY A 221 -5.15 -6.33 6.45
N GLN A 222 -5.96 -5.35 6.90
CA GLN A 222 -5.85 -3.97 6.44
C GLN A 222 -4.52 -3.33 6.86
N MET A 223 -4.11 -3.50 8.11
CA MET A 223 -2.84 -2.98 8.62
C MET A 223 -1.65 -3.51 7.84
N PHE A 224 -1.68 -4.79 7.51
CA PHE A 224 -0.65 -5.48 6.77
C PHE A 224 -0.46 -4.90 5.37
N TYR A 225 -1.58 -4.67 4.68
CA TYR A 225 -1.60 -4.10 3.34
C TYR A 225 -1.23 -2.60 3.34
N SER A 226 -1.81 -1.82 4.26
CA SER A 226 -1.64 -0.36 4.33
C SER A 226 -0.19 0.06 4.51
N LEU A 227 0.51 -0.54 5.46
CA LEU A 227 1.89 -0.17 5.81
C LEU A 227 2.96 -0.72 4.86
N SER A 228 2.58 -1.32 3.74
CA SER A 228 3.52 -1.94 2.77
C SER A 228 4.49 -2.94 3.40
N ILE A 229 4.03 -3.66 4.42
CA ILE A 229 4.81 -4.67 5.17
C ILE A 229 5.01 -5.90 4.30
N ALA A 230 6.19 -6.50 4.37
CA ALA A 230 6.55 -7.74 3.67
C ALA A 230 6.52 -7.66 2.14
N MET A 231 6.62 -6.45 1.59
CA MET A 231 6.74 -6.19 0.14
C MET A 231 8.19 -5.88 -0.29
N GLY A 232 9.16 -6.02 0.61
CA GLY A 232 10.56 -5.69 0.34
C GLY A 232 10.85 -4.18 0.18
N ILE A 233 9.82 -3.32 0.17
CA ILE A 233 9.95 -1.86 0.01
C ILE A 233 10.71 -1.26 1.18
N LEU A 234 10.31 -1.58 2.40
CA LEU A 234 10.92 -1.02 3.62
C LEU A 234 12.36 -1.50 3.82
N ILE A 235 12.69 -2.73 3.41
CA ILE A 235 14.08 -3.21 3.35
C ILE A 235 14.87 -2.41 2.32
N THR A 236 14.31 -2.20 1.12
CA THR A 236 14.95 -1.42 0.05
C THR A 236 15.17 0.02 0.47
N PHE A 237 14.15 0.71 0.99
CA PHE A 237 14.25 2.10 1.44
C PHE A 237 15.13 2.24 2.68
N GLY A 238 15.07 1.29 3.61
CA GLY A 238 16.00 1.18 4.72
C GLY A 238 17.45 1.10 4.25
N SER A 239 17.71 0.39 3.15
CA SER A 239 19.07 0.30 2.56
C SER A 239 19.59 1.63 2.00
N TYR A 240 18.73 2.60 1.76
CA TYR A 240 19.07 3.97 1.34
C TYR A 240 19.11 4.95 2.50
N MET A 241 18.78 4.52 3.73
CA MET A 241 18.80 5.34 4.92
C MET A 241 20.26 5.55 5.38
N LYS A 242 20.60 6.79 5.71
CA LYS A 242 21.90 7.12 6.29
C LYS A 242 21.98 6.65 7.74
N LYS A 243 23.20 6.39 8.23
CA LYS A 243 23.45 5.91 9.60
C LYS A 243 23.09 6.95 10.69
N ASP A 244 23.25 8.24 10.40
CA ASP A 244 22.92 9.37 11.27
C ASP A 244 21.40 9.63 11.43
N VAL A 245 20.57 8.96 10.64
CA VAL A 245 19.10 9.09 10.72
C VAL A 245 18.52 8.06 11.70
N SER A 246 17.79 8.53 12.72
CA SER A 246 17.11 7.64 13.69
C SER A 246 16.02 6.83 13.03
N ILE A 247 16.13 5.49 13.10
CA ILE A 247 15.10 4.56 12.60
C ILE A 247 13.80 4.78 13.37
N GLU A 248 13.83 4.77 14.71
CA GLU A 248 12.61 4.88 15.53
C GLU A 248 11.79 6.13 15.20
N LYS A 249 12.45 7.30 15.15
CA LYS A 249 11.76 8.56 14.81
C LYS A 249 11.21 8.54 13.38
N SER A 250 11.88 7.86 12.47
CA SER A 250 11.48 7.81 11.07
C SER A 250 10.31 6.84 10.87
N THR A 251 10.38 5.64 11.45
CA THR A 251 9.31 4.63 11.36
C THR A 251 8.05 5.08 12.09
N THR A 252 8.18 5.74 13.26
CA THR A 252 7.02 6.36 13.94
C THR A 252 6.36 7.44 13.08
N ASN A 253 7.14 8.25 12.36
CA ASN A 253 6.54 9.24 11.47
C ASN A 253 5.80 8.57 10.30
N VAL A 254 6.33 7.49 9.72
CA VAL A 254 5.62 6.72 8.67
C VAL A 254 4.31 6.15 9.19
N GLU A 255 4.34 5.55 10.38
CA GLU A 255 3.16 5.03 11.09
C GLU A 255 2.08 6.11 11.30
N ILE A 256 2.48 7.31 11.75
CA ILE A 256 1.58 8.45 11.97
C ILE A 256 0.99 8.94 10.64
N PHE A 257 1.79 9.07 9.59
CA PHE A 257 1.32 9.50 8.27
C PHE A 257 0.31 8.50 7.70
N ASP A 258 0.62 7.20 7.70
CA ASP A 258 -0.26 6.18 7.16
C ASP A 258 -1.59 6.11 7.93
N THR A 259 -1.51 5.99 9.26
CA THR A 259 -2.71 5.93 10.11
C THR A 259 -3.54 7.21 10.01
N GLY A 260 -2.89 8.37 9.99
CA GLY A 260 -3.56 9.66 9.83
C GLY A 260 -4.32 9.79 8.51
N ILE A 261 -3.72 9.38 7.40
CA ILE A 261 -4.39 9.37 6.09
C ILE A 261 -5.52 8.33 6.05
N ALA A 262 -5.35 7.15 6.64
CA ALA A 262 -6.42 6.16 6.74
C ALA A 262 -7.64 6.70 7.52
N ILE A 263 -7.41 7.39 8.64
CA ILE A 263 -8.47 8.04 9.41
C ILE A 263 -9.15 9.15 8.60
N MET A 264 -8.37 10.00 7.92
CA MET A 264 -8.92 11.04 7.05
C MET A 264 -9.73 10.43 5.89
N ALA A 265 -9.27 9.34 5.28
CA ALA A 265 -10.02 8.64 4.23
C ALA A 265 -11.34 8.06 4.77
N GLY A 266 -11.35 7.50 5.98
CA GLY A 266 -12.57 7.09 6.67
C GLY A 266 -13.55 8.25 6.87
N LEU A 267 -13.06 9.40 7.36
CA LEU A 267 -13.86 10.62 7.54
C LEU A 267 -14.27 11.30 6.23
N MET A 268 -13.52 11.07 5.16
CA MET A 268 -13.83 11.59 3.83
C MET A 268 -14.96 10.79 3.16
N ILE A 269 -14.96 9.48 3.33
CA ILE A 269 -15.82 8.56 2.55
C ILE A 269 -17.07 8.14 3.33
N ILE A 270 -16.91 7.67 4.58
CA ILE A 270 -18.04 7.13 5.35
C ILE A 270 -19.12 8.19 5.58
N PRO A 271 -18.84 9.42 6.08
CA PRO A 271 -19.86 10.45 6.25
C PRO A 271 -20.56 10.86 4.94
N ALA A 272 -19.81 10.94 3.82
CA ALA A 272 -20.39 11.27 2.51
C ALA A 272 -21.35 10.20 2.02
N VAL A 273 -21.00 8.91 2.18
CA VAL A 273 -21.87 7.80 1.81
C VAL A 273 -23.10 7.73 2.73
N PHE A 274 -22.95 7.93 4.05
CA PHE A 274 -24.07 7.99 4.98
C PHE A 274 -25.05 9.12 4.66
N ALA A 275 -24.52 10.31 4.33
CA ALA A 275 -25.35 11.44 3.91
C ALA A 275 -26.14 11.13 2.63
N PHE A 276 -25.55 10.40 1.69
CA PHE A 276 -26.18 10.01 0.43
C PHE A 276 -27.17 8.87 0.58
N SER A 277 -26.86 7.85 1.42
CA SER A 277 -27.65 6.61 1.58
C SER A 277 -28.74 6.70 2.67
N GLY A 278 -28.83 7.79 3.40
CA GLY A 278 -29.72 7.89 4.56
C GLY A 278 -29.26 7.08 5.77
N GLY A 279 -27.96 6.77 5.85
CA GLY A 279 -27.33 6.13 7.02
C GLY A 279 -27.14 4.61 6.90
N ASP A 280 -27.24 4.03 5.70
CA ASP A 280 -27.02 2.61 5.48
C ASP A 280 -25.53 2.30 5.19
N PRO A 281 -24.80 1.62 6.10
CA PRO A 281 -23.40 1.26 5.90
C PRO A 281 -23.19 0.20 4.81
N ASP A 282 -24.20 -0.59 4.47
CA ASP A 282 -24.10 -1.67 3.47
C ASP A 282 -24.05 -1.14 2.03
N THR A 283 -24.29 0.16 1.83
CA THR A 283 -24.11 0.83 0.54
C THR A 283 -22.64 1.01 0.15
N LEU A 284 -21.69 0.87 1.09
CA LEU A 284 -20.27 0.88 0.80
C LEU A 284 -19.84 -0.45 0.16
N GLN A 285 -19.67 -0.43 -1.16
CA GLN A 285 -19.24 -1.62 -1.91
C GLN A 285 -17.77 -1.94 -1.68
N ALA A 286 -17.42 -3.22 -1.80
CA ALA A 286 -16.04 -3.66 -1.67
C ALA A 286 -15.16 -3.29 -2.88
N GLY A 287 -13.88 -3.09 -2.63
CA GLY A 287 -12.87 -2.97 -3.67
C GLY A 287 -12.99 -1.70 -4.52
N PRO A 288 -12.57 -1.77 -5.79
CA PRO A 288 -12.61 -0.64 -6.72
C PRO A 288 -14.01 -0.03 -6.90
N SER A 289 -15.07 -0.83 -6.77
CA SER A 289 -16.46 -0.39 -6.93
C SER A 289 -16.83 0.75 -5.98
N LEU A 290 -16.28 0.77 -4.75
CA LEU A 290 -16.48 1.91 -3.83
C LEU A 290 -16.05 3.22 -4.47
N MET A 291 -14.84 3.25 -5.04
CA MET A 291 -14.22 4.46 -5.54
C MET A 291 -14.79 4.88 -6.91
N PHE A 292 -14.95 3.91 -7.80
CA PHE A 292 -15.32 4.21 -9.20
C PHE A 292 -16.84 4.24 -9.44
N ILE A 293 -17.63 3.54 -8.64
CA ILE A 293 -19.10 3.49 -8.78
C ILE A 293 -19.76 4.32 -7.68
N THR A 294 -19.59 3.90 -6.41
CA THR A 294 -20.34 4.51 -5.29
C THR A 294 -20.00 5.99 -5.11
N LEU A 295 -18.70 6.36 -5.05
CA LEU A 295 -18.33 7.75 -4.86
C LEU A 295 -18.66 8.63 -6.07
N SER A 296 -18.61 8.10 -7.30
CA SER A 296 -19.06 8.85 -8.48
C SER A 296 -20.55 9.18 -8.40
N LYS A 297 -21.39 8.26 -7.90
CA LYS A 297 -22.81 8.53 -7.63
C LYS A 297 -23.01 9.57 -6.50
N VAL A 298 -22.23 9.47 -5.43
CA VAL A 298 -22.25 10.48 -4.35
C VAL A 298 -21.91 11.85 -4.89
N PHE A 299 -20.82 11.96 -5.67
CA PHE A 299 -20.40 13.26 -6.22
C PHE A 299 -21.41 13.82 -7.23
N SER A 300 -22.07 13.00 -8.05
CA SER A 300 -23.10 13.49 -8.97
C SER A 300 -24.31 14.10 -8.25
N GLY A 301 -24.60 13.68 -7.03
CA GLY A 301 -25.65 14.26 -6.18
C GLY A 301 -25.28 15.57 -5.48
N LEU A 302 -24.02 16.04 -5.58
CA LEU A 302 -23.53 17.23 -4.90
C LEU A 302 -23.50 18.44 -5.84
N SER A 303 -23.85 19.62 -5.33
CA SER A 303 -23.78 20.88 -6.10
C SER A 303 -22.36 21.23 -6.58
N ALA A 304 -21.34 20.87 -5.80
CA ALA A 304 -19.92 21.01 -6.15
C ALA A 304 -19.25 19.70 -6.59
N GLY A 305 -20.03 18.70 -7.01
CA GLY A 305 -19.59 17.33 -7.22
C GLY A 305 -18.44 17.17 -8.22
N THR A 306 -18.48 17.91 -9.35
CA THR A 306 -17.38 17.90 -10.32
C THR A 306 -16.07 18.37 -9.69
N PHE A 307 -16.10 19.46 -8.93
CA PHE A 307 -14.90 19.98 -8.27
C PHE A 307 -14.37 19.02 -7.21
N VAL A 308 -15.25 18.47 -6.38
CA VAL A 308 -14.88 17.45 -5.37
C VAL A 308 -14.31 16.20 -6.04
N GLY A 309 -14.91 15.75 -7.15
CA GLY A 309 -14.42 14.63 -7.95
C GLY A 309 -13.00 14.86 -8.49
N ILE A 310 -12.72 16.06 -9.03
CA ILE A 310 -11.36 16.43 -9.47
C ILE A 310 -10.36 16.33 -8.30
N LEU A 311 -10.67 16.95 -7.15
CA LEU A 311 -9.79 16.94 -5.99
C LEU A 311 -9.57 15.52 -5.47
N PHE A 312 -10.65 14.72 -5.42
CA PHE A 312 -10.58 13.33 -4.93
C PHE A 312 -9.73 12.46 -5.86
N PHE A 313 -10.01 12.43 -7.17
CA PHE A 313 -9.24 11.58 -8.08
C PHE A 313 -7.80 12.07 -8.27
N PHE A 314 -7.53 13.37 -8.10
CA PHE A 314 -6.17 13.89 -8.06
C PHE A 314 -5.42 13.44 -6.79
N LEU A 315 -6.08 13.46 -5.62
CA LEU A 315 -5.56 12.89 -4.38
C LEU A 315 -5.23 11.41 -4.56
N VAL A 316 -6.16 10.64 -5.11
CA VAL A 316 -5.98 9.20 -5.37
C VAL A 316 -4.82 8.94 -6.34
N LEU A 317 -4.67 9.78 -7.38
CA LEU A 317 -3.56 9.69 -8.32
C LEU A 317 -2.22 9.91 -7.63
N CYS A 318 -2.12 10.90 -6.73
CA CYS A 318 -0.92 11.14 -5.93
C CYS A 318 -0.58 9.92 -5.06
N ALA A 319 -1.56 9.34 -4.36
CA ALA A 319 -1.37 8.16 -3.53
C ALA A 319 -0.96 6.93 -4.36
N ALA A 320 -1.61 6.71 -5.51
CA ALA A 320 -1.30 5.60 -6.39
C ALA A 320 0.12 5.71 -6.98
N LEU A 321 0.53 6.89 -7.43
CA LEU A 321 1.85 7.11 -8.02
C LEU A 321 2.97 6.91 -7.00
N THR A 322 2.85 7.45 -5.78
CA THR A 322 3.90 7.29 -4.76
C THR A 322 4.12 5.83 -4.38
N SER A 323 3.05 5.04 -4.25
CA SER A 323 3.13 3.61 -3.97
C SER A 323 3.67 2.80 -5.17
N SER A 324 3.24 3.11 -6.41
CA SER A 324 3.76 2.46 -7.62
C SER A 324 5.26 2.71 -7.81
N ILE A 325 5.73 3.93 -7.54
CA ILE A 325 7.15 4.28 -7.54
C ILE A 325 7.94 3.44 -6.54
N ALA A 326 7.43 3.26 -5.32
CA ALA A 326 8.10 2.48 -4.28
C ALA A 326 8.19 0.99 -4.61
N LEU A 327 7.10 0.40 -5.13
CA LEU A 327 7.05 -0.98 -5.61
C LEU A 327 8.06 -1.18 -6.75
N THR A 328 8.06 -0.29 -7.74
CA THR A 328 8.97 -0.36 -8.90
C THR A 328 10.42 -0.22 -8.47
N GLU A 329 10.74 0.68 -7.53
CA GLU A 329 12.09 0.83 -7.00
C GLU A 329 12.58 -0.43 -6.28
N SER A 330 11.72 -1.08 -5.50
CA SER A 330 12.06 -2.35 -4.84
C SER A 330 12.41 -3.44 -5.86
N ALA A 331 11.66 -3.54 -6.96
CA ALA A 331 11.94 -4.43 -8.07
C ALA A 331 13.27 -4.08 -8.75
N VAL A 332 13.47 -2.82 -9.16
CA VAL A 332 14.71 -2.34 -9.82
C VAL A 332 15.93 -2.58 -8.96
N SER A 333 15.85 -2.25 -7.66
CA SER A 333 16.93 -2.47 -6.69
C SER A 333 17.31 -3.94 -6.58
N THR A 334 16.33 -4.85 -6.64
CA THR A 334 16.58 -6.30 -6.63
C THR A 334 17.34 -6.75 -7.86
N PHE A 335 16.96 -6.30 -9.07
CA PHE A 335 17.69 -6.62 -10.30
C PHE A 335 19.12 -6.05 -10.30
N GLN A 336 19.30 -4.82 -9.80
CA GLN A 336 20.64 -4.24 -9.65
C GLN A 336 21.53 -5.09 -8.74
N ASP A 337 21.05 -5.48 -7.58
CA ASP A 337 21.85 -6.18 -6.57
C ASP A 337 22.12 -7.65 -6.94
N GLN A 338 21.14 -8.35 -7.53
CA GLN A 338 21.27 -9.77 -7.82
C GLN A 338 21.98 -10.05 -9.13
N LEU A 339 21.75 -9.22 -10.16
CA LEU A 339 22.30 -9.42 -11.49
C LEU A 339 23.48 -8.50 -11.79
N GLY A 340 23.79 -7.54 -10.90
CA GLY A 340 24.86 -6.57 -11.10
C GLY A 340 24.59 -5.60 -12.25
N TRP A 341 23.32 -5.41 -12.63
CA TRP A 341 22.96 -4.53 -13.74
C TRP A 341 22.94 -3.06 -13.31
N GLY A 342 23.27 -2.18 -14.26
CA GLY A 342 23.11 -0.74 -14.06
C GLY A 342 21.64 -0.34 -13.95
N ARG A 343 21.34 0.79 -13.29
CA ARG A 343 19.99 1.28 -13.04
C ARG A 343 19.15 1.35 -14.33
N LYS A 344 19.67 1.94 -15.40
CA LYS A 344 18.91 2.07 -16.67
C LYS A 344 18.44 0.72 -17.20
N LYS A 345 19.34 -0.29 -17.25
CA LYS A 345 18.99 -1.64 -17.72
C LYS A 345 17.95 -2.29 -16.82
N SER A 346 18.13 -2.21 -15.50
CA SER A 346 17.17 -2.76 -14.52
C SER A 346 15.80 -2.12 -14.65
N THR A 347 15.74 -0.79 -14.80
CA THR A 347 14.48 -0.07 -14.99
C THR A 347 13.77 -0.50 -16.27
N VAL A 348 14.48 -0.59 -17.40
CA VAL A 348 13.89 -1.04 -18.69
C VAL A 348 13.30 -2.44 -18.56
N ILE A 349 14.05 -3.39 -17.98
CA ILE A 349 13.55 -4.77 -17.82
C ILE A 349 12.33 -4.84 -16.90
N VAL A 350 12.36 -4.13 -15.76
CA VAL A 350 11.19 -4.05 -14.88
C VAL A 350 10.01 -3.41 -15.59
N THR A 351 10.22 -2.37 -16.40
CA THR A 351 9.16 -1.76 -17.22
C THR A 351 8.55 -2.75 -18.21
N VAL A 352 9.37 -3.55 -18.89
CA VAL A 352 8.88 -4.60 -19.80
C VAL A 352 8.01 -5.61 -19.05
N ILE A 353 8.45 -6.05 -17.86
CA ILE A 353 7.65 -6.95 -17.00
C ILE A 353 6.35 -6.28 -16.58
N MET A 354 6.40 -5.00 -16.17
CA MET A 354 5.21 -4.23 -15.79
C MET A 354 4.20 -4.18 -16.94
N ILE A 355 4.65 -3.84 -18.14
CA ILE A 355 3.77 -3.75 -19.31
C ILE A 355 3.22 -5.14 -19.64
N ALA A 356 4.05 -6.16 -19.73
CA ALA A 356 3.62 -7.51 -20.12
C ALA A 356 2.54 -8.07 -19.14
N LEU A 357 2.82 -8.06 -17.82
CA LEU A 357 1.87 -8.56 -16.82
C LEU A 357 0.69 -7.61 -16.61
N GLY A 358 0.91 -6.29 -16.75
CA GLY A 358 -0.14 -5.30 -16.64
C GLY A 358 -1.13 -5.38 -17.79
N THR A 359 -0.68 -5.54 -19.03
CA THR A 359 -1.55 -5.79 -20.20
C THR A 359 -2.39 -7.05 -19.99
N LEU A 360 -1.81 -8.15 -19.50
CA LEU A 360 -2.58 -9.37 -19.18
C LEU A 360 -3.67 -9.07 -18.12
N SER A 361 -3.32 -8.32 -17.08
CA SER A 361 -4.26 -7.94 -16.02
C SER A 361 -5.35 -6.99 -16.53
N CYS A 362 -4.98 -6.02 -17.38
CA CYS A 362 -5.90 -5.06 -17.97
C CYS A 362 -6.92 -5.73 -18.89
N LEU A 363 -6.44 -6.58 -19.79
CA LEU A 363 -7.28 -7.31 -20.75
C LEU A 363 -8.10 -8.43 -20.11
N GLY A 364 -7.78 -8.82 -18.88
CA GLY A 364 -8.47 -9.87 -18.13
C GLY A 364 -9.95 -9.59 -17.86
N TYR A 365 -10.37 -8.32 -17.82
CA TYR A 365 -11.78 -7.94 -17.68
C TYR A 365 -12.53 -7.82 -19.02
N GLY A 366 -11.82 -7.88 -20.14
CA GLY A 366 -12.37 -7.74 -21.48
C GLY A 366 -11.99 -8.91 -22.39
N PRO A 367 -11.13 -8.70 -23.41
CA PRO A 367 -10.79 -9.72 -24.41
C PRO A 367 -10.23 -11.02 -23.83
N LEU A 368 -9.56 -11.00 -22.69
CA LEU A 368 -9.00 -12.16 -21.99
C LEU A 368 -9.89 -12.62 -20.80
N GLY A 369 -11.12 -12.15 -20.70
CA GLY A 369 -12.04 -12.49 -19.60
C GLY A 369 -12.33 -13.99 -19.45
N PHE A 370 -12.05 -14.80 -20.49
CA PHE A 370 -12.11 -16.26 -20.42
C PHE A 370 -10.92 -16.90 -19.67
N ALA A 371 -9.80 -16.18 -19.54
CA ALA A 371 -8.58 -16.66 -18.90
C ALA A 371 -8.66 -16.43 -17.37
N GLN A 372 -9.42 -17.27 -16.68
CA GLN A 372 -9.55 -17.23 -15.24
C GLN A 372 -8.67 -18.28 -14.55
N ILE A 373 -8.06 -17.92 -13.43
CA ILE A 373 -7.29 -18.82 -12.58
C ILE A 373 -8.00 -18.93 -11.23
N LEU A 374 -8.33 -20.14 -10.80
CA LEU A 374 -9.16 -20.40 -9.60
C LEU A 374 -10.50 -19.64 -9.60
N GLY A 375 -11.09 -19.43 -10.78
CA GLY A 375 -12.34 -18.67 -10.92
C GLY A 375 -12.17 -17.15 -10.77
N MET A 376 -10.94 -16.64 -10.67
CA MET A 376 -10.64 -15.21 -10.54
C MET A 376 -10.14 -14.65 -11.87
N GLN A 377 -10.48 -13.40 -12.18
CA GLN A 377 -9.84 -12.65 -13.25
C GLN A 377 -8.34 -12.49 -12.98
N LEU A 378 -7.53 -12.26 -14.01
CA LEU A 378 -6.07 -12.24 -13.89
C LEU A 378 -5.57 -11.19 -12.86
N LEU A 379 -6.16 -9.99 -12.83
CA LEU A 379 -5.84 -8.97 -11.85
C LEU A 379 -6.13 -9.47 -10.42
N ASP A 380 -7.33 -9.99 -10.21
CA ASP A 380 -7.78 -10.49 -8.90
C ASP A 380 -6.93 -11.68 -8.43
N PHE A 381 -6.53 -12.54 -9.35
CA PHE A 381 -5.60 -13.65 -9.05
C PHE A 381 -4.23 -13.15 -8.61
N PHE A 382 -3.64 -12.16 -9.30
CA PHE A 382 -2.36 -11.59 -8.87
C PHE A 382 -2.47 -10.88 -7.52
N ASP A 383 -3.58 -10.17 -7.27
CA ASP A 383 -3.86 -9.56 -5.98
C ASP A 383 -3.98 -10.62 -4.87
N PHE A 384 -4.76 -11.66 -5.09
CA PHE A 384 -4.89 -12.79 -4.16
C PHE A 384 -3.53 -13.46 -3.89
N LEU A 385 -2.78 -13.81 -4.93
CA LEU A 385 -1.50 -14.49 -4.80
C LEU A 385 -0.50 -13.66 -3.98
N THR A 386 -0.40 -12.36 -4.26
CA THR A 386 0.56 -11.50 -3.59
C THR A 386 0.11 -11.12 -2.19
N ASN A 387 -1.10 -10.59 -2.02
CA ASN A 387 -1.55 -10.03 -0.75
C ASN A 387 -2.03 -11.10 0.23
N SER A 388 -2.74 -12.11 -0.27
CA SER A 388 -3.36 -13.14 0.60
C SER A 388 -2.40 -14.30 0.92
N VAL A 389 -1.44 -14.59 0.03
CA VAL A 389 -0.54 -15.75 0.19
C VAL A 389 0.90 -15.32 0.43
N MET A 390 1.51 -14.58 -0.53
CA MET A 390 2.96 -14.35 -0.48
C MET A 390 3.37 -13.37 0.63
N MET A 391 2.64 -12.28 0.85
CA MET A 391 2.97 -11.30 1.88
C MET A 391 2.94 -11.87 3.30
N PRO A 392 1.92 -12.62 3.75
CA PRO A 392 1.96 -13.25 5.05
C PRO A 392 3.13 -14.23 5.24
N ILE A 393 3.47 -14.99 4.19
CA ILE A 393 4.64 -15.89 4.21
C ILE A 393 5.93 -15.08 4.32
N ALA A 394 6.06 -13.98 3.59
CA ALA A 394 7.20 -13.07 3.67
C ALA A 394 7.35 -12.43 5.06
N ALA A 395 6.23 -12.06 5.70
CA ALA A 395 6.24 -11.53 7.07
C ALA A 395 6.69 -12.55 8.08
N ILE A 396 6.21 -13.79 7.99
CA ILE A 396 6.68 -14.89 8.85
C ILE A 396 8.19 -15.08 8.64
N ALA A 397 8.67 -15.07 7.39
CA ALA A 397 10.09 -15.17 7.09
C ALA A 397 10.90 -14.02 7.68
N THR A 398 10.39 -12.77 7.64
CA THR A 398 11.01 -11.60 8.29
C THR A 398 11.05 -11.75 9.80
N CYS A 399 9.95 -12.20 10.42
CA CYS A 399 9.90 -12.46 11.86
C CYS A 399 10.91 -13.54 12.30
N LEU A 400 11.01 -14.64 11.55
CA LEU A 400 11.98 -15.69 11.80
C LEU A 400 13.42 -15.22 11.59
N LEU A 401 13.68 -14.44 10.53
CA LEU A 401 14.98 -13.83 10.29
C LEU A 401 15.42 -12.99 11.50
N VAL A 402 14.55 -12.07 11.95
CA VAL A 402 14.87 -11.18 13.07
C VAL A 402 14.98 -11.91 14.41
N SER A 403 14.03 -12.81 14.70
CA SER A 403 13.98 -13.46 16.03
C SER A 403 14.98 -14.59 16.21
N ARG A 404 15.34 -15.33 15.14
CA ARG A 404 16.14 -16.56 15.22
C ARG A 404 17.54 -16.45 14.60
N VAL A 405 17.70 -15.64 13.55
CA VAL A 405 18.96 -15.58 12.77
C VAL A 405 19.78 -14.34 13.11
N VAL A 406 19.18 -13.15 12.94
CA VAL A 406 19.85 -11.86 13.25
C VAL A 406 19.99 -11.70 14.75
N GLY A 407 18.94 -12.02 15.49
CA GLY A 407 18.81 -11.77 16.91
C GLY A 407 18.36 -10.34 17.20
N VAL A 408 17.39 -10.21 18.11
CA VAL A 408 16.78 -8.92 18.49
C VAL A 408 17.83 -7.92 19.01
N LYS A 409 18.90 -8.44 19.66
CA LYS A 409 19.99 -7.61 20.17
C LYS A 409 20.71 -6.82 19.07
N LYS A 410 20.97 -7.41 17.89
CA LYS A 410 21.57 -6.71 16.76
C LYS A 410 20.65 -5.64 16.17
N ILE A 411 19.34 -5.87 16.17
CA ILE A 411 18.37 -4.85 15.78
C ILE A 411 18.42 -3.68 16.78
N GLU A 412 18.50 -3.98 18.08
CA GLU A 412 18.63 -2.97 19.13
C GLU A 412 19.91 -2.14 18.97
N GLU A 413 21.04 -2.79 18.73
CA GLU A 413 22.33 -2.13 18.47
C GLU A 413 22.23 -1.19 17.25
N GLU A 414 21.57 -1.63 16.16
CA GLU A 414 21.35 -0.79 14.99
C GLU A 414 20.39 0.38 15.27
N MET A 415 19.33 0.17 16.09
CA MET A 415 18.38 1.20 16.48
C MET A 415 19.01 2.29 17.35
N THR A 416 19.94 1.91 18.24
CA THR A 416 20.60 2.81 19.17
C THR A 416 21.92 3.37 18.67
N ALA A 417 22.37 2.97 17.48
CA ALA A 417 23.59 3.51 16.85
C ALA A 417 23.49 5.04 16.68
N GLU A 418 24.62 5.72 16.81
CA GLU A 418 24.77 7.17 16.61
C GLU A 418 23.72 8.02 17.37
N ASN A 419 23.54 7.73 18.67
CA ASN A 419 22.55 8.39 19.56
C ASN A 419 21.09 8.14 19.19
N GLY A 420 20.80 7.06 18.47
CA GLY A 420 19.43 6.57 18.25
C GLY A 420 18.76 6.16 19.56
N THR A 421 17.43 6.10 19.54
CA THR A 421 16.62 5.64 20.67
C THR A 421 15.83 4.41 20.30
N PHE A 422 15.47 3.58 21.27
CA PHE A 422 14.57 2.45 21.08
C PHE A 422 13.55 2.37 22.24
N LYS A 423 12.64 3.33 22.28
CA LYS A 423 11.68 3.50 23.39
C LYS A 423 10.68 2.34 23.47
N ARG A 424 10.19 1.86 22.32
CA ARG A 424 9.22 0.76 22.23
C ARG A 424 9.88 -0.64 22.17
N LYS A 425 11.12 -0.79 22.66
CA LYS A 425 11.88 -2.05 22.64
C LYS A 425 11.13 -3.26 23.21
N LYS A 426 10.43 -3.09 24.34
CA LYS A 426 9.68 -4.18 24.98
C LYS A 426 8.55 -4.69 24.07
N ILE A 427 7.81 -3.75 23.47
CA ILE A 427 6.73 -4.05 22.50
C ILE A 427 7.32 -4.77 21.29
N PHE A 428 8.36 -4.20 20.68
CA PHE A 428 9.04 -4.80 19.52
C PHE A 428 9.48 -6.23 19.80
N ASN A 429 10.16 -6.47 20.92
CA ASN A 429 10.70 -7.79 21.28
C ASN A 429 9.61 -8.84 21.48
N PHE A 430 8.51 -8.47 22.11
CA PHE A 430 7.37 -9.36 22.30
C PHE A 430 6.64 -9.63 20.99
N MET A 431 6.33 -8.58 20.25
CA MET A 431 5.60 -8.67 18.98
C MET A 431 6.36 -9.51 17.95
N ILE A 432 7.64 -9.20 17.68
CA ILE A 432 8.41 -9.87 16.62
C ILE A 432 8.64 -11.37 16.89
N LYS A 433 8.75 -11.74 18.17
CA LYS A 433 9.01 -13.14 18.55
C LYS A 433 7.75 -14.00 18.57
N TYR A 434 6.61 -13.42 18.96
CA TYR A 434 5.40 -14.20 19.27
C TYR A 434 4.20 -13.78 18.45
N LEU A 435 3.77 -12.51 18.52
CA LEU A 435 2.49 -12.11 17.96
C LEU A 435 2.55 -11.84 16.44
N CYS A 436 3.60 -11.21 15.91
CA CYS A 436 3.67 -10.93 14.48
C CYS A 436 3.62 -12.20 13.61
N PRO A 437 4.37 -13.29 13.91
CA PRO A 437 4.25 -14.51 13.11
C PRO A 437 2.88 -15.17 13.26
N VAL A 438 2.25 -15.11 14.44
CA VAL A 438 0.88 -15.63 14.64
C VAL A 438 -0.13 -14.84 13.84
N PHE A 439 -0.06 -13.52 13.87
CA PHE A 439 -0.96 -12.65 13.09
C PHE A 439 -0.81 -12.90 11.59
N ALA A 440 0.41 -13.01 11.10
CA ALA A 440 0.65 -13.33 9.69
C ALA A 440 0.08 -14.72 9.32
N ALA A 441 0.19 -15.72 10.20
CA ALA A 441 -0.40 -17.03 9.97
C ALA A 441 -1.94 -16.98 9.96
N ILE A 442 -2.56 -16.21 10.88
CA ILE A 442 -4.01 -16.00 10.89
C ILE A 442 -4.47 -15.33 9.58
N ILE A 443 -3.77 -14.28 9.12
CA ILE A 443 -4.09 -13.60 7.86
C ILE A 443 -3.98 -14.59 6.70
N LEU A 444 -2.92 -15.40 6.62
CA LEU A 444 -2.74 -16.39 5.57
C LEU A 444 -3.91 -17.38 5.54
N ILE A 445 -4.21 -17.99 6.69
CA ILE A 445 -5.25 -19.02 6.79
C ILE A 445 -6.64 -18.41 6.48
N SER A 446 -6.98 -17.27 7.05
CA SER A 446 -8.26 -16.62 6.84
C SER A 446 -8.45 -16.16 5.39
N SER A 447 -7.42 -15.55 4.77
CA SER A 447 -7.49 -15.10 3.39
C SER A 447 -7.63 -16.26 2.40
N VAL A 448 -6.90 -17.36 2.62
CA VAL A 448 -7.03 -18.57 1.81
C VAL A 448 -8.41 -19.20 2.00
N ALA A 449 -8.88 -19.33 3.25
CA ALA A 449 -10.19 -19.87 3.55
C ALA A 449 -11.33 -19.03 2.92
N ASN A 450 -11.20 -17.71 2.90
CA ASN A 450 -12.12 -16.81 2.22
C ASN A 450 -12.11 -17.01 0.71
N ALA A 451 -10.94 -17.14 0.09
CA ALA A 451 -10.81 -17.34 -1.36
C ALA A 451 -11.45 -18.66 -1.83
N PHE A 452 -11.44 -19.70 -0.99
CA PHE A 452 -12.13 -20.98 -1.27
C PHE A 452 -13.56 -21.03 -0.73
N GLY A 453 -14.13 -19.91 -0.27
CA GLY A 453 -15.52 -19.83 0.19
C GLY A 453 -15.82 -20.57 1.50
N ILE A 454 -14.78 -21.00 2.26
CA ILE A 454 -14.91 -21.68 3.55
C ILE A 454 -15.40 -20.69 4.63
N ILE A 455 -14.97 -19.45 4.54
CA ILE A 455 -15.44 -18.34 5.37
C ILE A 455 -15.79 -17.15 4.45
N LYS A 456 -16.65 -16.25 4.92
CA LYS A 456 -16.95 -14.98 4.22
C LYS A 456 -16.31 -13.82 4.99
N MET A 457 -15.41 -13.11 4.34
CA MET A 457 -14.75 -11.91 4.87
C MET A 457 -15.30 -10.65 4.21
#